data_b66a109fa6ad2550fa2fc57dcfc30270
#
_entry.id   b66a109fa6ad2550fa2fc57dcfc30270
#
_cell.length_a   1.000
_cell.length_b   1.000
_cell.length_c   1.000
_cell.angle_alpha   90.00
_cell.angle_beta   90.00
_cell.angle_gamma   90.00
#
_symmetry.space_group_name_H-M   'P 1'
#
loop_
_entity.id
_entity.type
_entity.pdbx_description
1 polymer ?
#
loop_
_entity_poly.entity_id
_entity_poly.type
_entity_poly.pdbx_seq_one_letter_code
_entity_poly.pdbx_strand_id
1 'polypeptide(L)'
;MKSMFKKTMLAASCVAALGGISMTADAANWLMLQGTEKDGQAPRARVWGFVQAEYQYMKDTRVPAGAFAGNLMQPNLLGPERRSNEGSSIRRARIGVRGTGFPLDKNVNYFFLAEFGHNGITQLANGNGAARLSDASITLNHIKGARVRLGLFKTPGSEEGLAAIHIFDYTNFTNMADNLLLERFVSGNGSGTAGNGSTSSGVTNTPRSPIGAFRDVGVQVFDTFKGTNGWEHSYAVMIGNGNGINRTDAGSNGSKDKYLYWASEKVYGGKGGRRQGLKLFAWTQRGTRVLTTEGAGEYDRKRSGVGATFRKGKYRAAFEYVKADGMIINGTDGGARPGSVATAGPGAGTAVASLNVNVNGEANGWYVHGGYLIAPKWELDIRYDVLNRSTETTTGERKFDTLTLGAQYFLNKKSRITFNYEIRNLEAPGLASTHPANIIGDALENRVSLSALVIF
;
A
#
# COMPACT_ATOMS: atom_id res chain seq x y z
N MET A 1 28.40 13.93 9.69
CA MET A 1 28.20 13.59 8.27
C MET A 1 29.37 12.86 7.58
N LYS A 2 30.63 13.24 7.75
CA LYS A 2 31.79 12.59 7.04
C LYS A 2 32.17 11.18 7.52
N SER A 3 31.79 10.72 8.70
CA SER A 3 32.17 9.39 9.23
C SER A 3 31.21 8.26 8.81
N MET A 4 29.95 8.55 8.58
CA MET A 4 28.94 7.54 8.16
C MET A 4 29.09 7.09 6.71
N PHE A 5 29.54 7.96 5.82
CA PHE A 5 29.72 7.64 4.39
C PHE A 5 30.79 6.54 4.14
N LYS A 6 31.80 6.44 5.00
CA LYS A 6 32.87 5.46 4.83
C LYS A 6 32.50 4.01 5.23
N LYS A 7 31.53 3.82 6.12
CA LYS A 7 31.11 2.47 6.54
C LYS A 7 30.05 1.85 5.64
N THR A 8 29.26 2.65 4.96
CA THR A 8 28.20 2.19 4.04
C THR A 8 28.75 1.81 2.65
N MET A 9 29.89 2.36 2.25
CA MET A 9 30.51 2.01 0.96
C MET A 9 31.15 0.62 0.91
N LEU A 10 31.48 0.02 2.05
CA LEU A 10 32.15 -1.29 2.07
C LEU A 10 31.20 -2.48 1.84
N ALA A 11 29.88 -2.29 2.01
CA ALA A 11 28.87 -3.33 1.76
C ALA A 11 28.45 -3.42 0.29
N ALA A 12 28.74 -2.41 -0.53
CA ALA A 12 28.33 -2.33 -1.93
C ALA A 12 29.33 -2.96 -2.92
N SER A 13 30.51 -3.38 -2.48
CA SER A 13 31.62 -3.72 -3.39
C SER A 13 31.77 -5.20 -3.76
N CYS A 14 30.89 -6.09 -3.32
CA CYS A 14 31.11 -7.54 -3.45
C CYS A 14 30.25 -8.27 -4.50
N VAL A 15 29.60 -7.60 -5.46
CA VAL A 15 28.85 -8.32 -6.50
C VAL A 15 29.12 -7.73 -7.89
N ALA A 16 30.27 -8.02 -8.43
CA ALA A 16 30.54 -7.82 -9.85
C ALA A 16 31.08 -9.12 -10.45
N ALA A 17 30.28 -9.83 -11.16
CA ALA A 17 30.50 -10.64 -12.38
C ALA A 17 29.45 -11.73 -12.49
N LEU A 18 28.64 -11.68 -13.56
CA LEU A 18 28.24 -12.83 -14.38
C LEU A 18 27.23 -12.40 -15.48
N GLY A 19 27.53 -12.86 -16.65
CA GLY A 19 27.01 -12.68 -17.97
C GLY A 19 25.54 -12.40 -18.26
N GLY A 20 25.34 -11.68 -19.34
CA GLY A 20 24.09 -11.09 -19.79
C GLY A 20 23.03 -12.05 -20.33
N ILE A 21 21.79 -11.72 -19.97
CA ILE A 21 20.58 -12.10 -20.71
C ILE A 21 19.67 -10.87 -20.71
N SER A 22 19.28 -10.38 -21.87
CA SER A 22 18.36 -9.24 -22.01
C SER A 22 16.96 -9.61 -21.52
N MET A 23 16.46 -8.91 -20.52
CA MET A 23 15.10 -9.05 -20.03
C MET A 23 14.26 -7.88 -20.54
N THR A 24 13.17 -8.16 -21.25
CA THR A 24 12.16 -7.18 -21.61
C THR A 24 11.15 -7.04 -20.47
N ALA A 25 10.94 -5.84 -20.02
CA ALA A 25 10.03 -5.49 -18.94
C ALA A 25 8.82 -4.71 -19.49
N ASP A 26 7.62 -4.96 -18.98
CA ASP A 26 6.35 -4.56 -19.60
C ASP A 26 5.37 -3.88 -18.63
N ALA A 27 4.62 -2.85 -19.06
CA ALA A 27 3.52 -2.24 -18.31
C ALA A 27 2.26 -3.13 -18.30
N ALA A 28 1.44 -3.11 -17.23
CA ALA A 28 0.42 -4.12 -17.00
C ALA A 28 -1.00 -3.60 -16.98
N ASN A 29 -1.91 -4.34 -17.58
CA ASN A 29 -3.33 -4.23 -17.27
C ASN A 29 -3.65 -5.06 -16.01
N TRP A 30 -3.46 -4.45 -14.83
CA TRP A 30 -3.64 -5.11 -13.54
C TRP A 30 -5.05 -5.62 -13.30
N LEU A 31 -6.06 -4.89 -13.80
CA LEU A 31 -7.45 -5.27 -13.70
C LEU A 31 -7.71 -6.65 -14.30
N MET A 32 -7.10 -6.91 -15.45
CA MET A 32 -7.26 -8.17 -16.19
C MET A 32 -6.35 -9.29 -15.69
N LEU A 33 -5.21 -8.95 -15.10
CA LEU A 33 -4.22 -9.96 -14.66
C LEU A 33 -4.62 -10.67 -13.35
N GLN A 34 -5.53 -10.08 -12.60
CA GLN A 34 -5.98 -10.67 -11.34
C GLN A 34 -7.16 -11.63 -11.56
N GLY A 35 -6.93 -12.91 -11.27
CA GLY A 35 -7.97 -13.93 -11.29
C GLY A 35 -8.68 -14.12 -12.63
N THR A 36 -8.11 -13.63 -13.73
CA THR A 36 -8.65 -13.79 -15.08
C THR A 36 -7.66 -14.59 -15.90
N GLU A 37 -8.13 -15.64 -16.54
CA GLU A 37 -7.33 -16.47 -17.43
C GLU A 37 -7.89 -16.35 -18.86
N LYS A 38 -7.02 -16.62 -19.84
CA LYS A 38 -7.45 -16.64 -21.24
C LYS A 38 -8.28 -17.87 -21.53
N ASP A 39 -9.33 -17.69 -22.32
CA ASP A 39 -10.21 -18.77 -22.73
C ASP A 39 -9.41 -19.91 -23.41
N GLY A 40 -9.60 -21.12 -22.93
CA GLY A 40 -9.00 -22.34 -23.49
C GLY A 40 -7.48 -22.48 -23.35
N GLN A 41 -6.78 -21.54 -22.72
CA GLN A 41 -5.31 -21.56 -22.57
C GLN A 41 -4.84 -21.77 -21.13
N ALA A 42 -5.70 -21.59 -20.15
CA ALA A 42 -5.33 -21.73 -18.77
C ALA A 42 -5.46 -23.18 -18.29
N PRO A 43 -4.56 -23.65 -17.43
CA PRO A 43 -4.70 -24.96 -16.80
C PRO A 43 -5.90 -24.95 -15.85
N ARG A 44 -6.44 -26.13 -15.56
CA ARG A 44 -7.52 -26.29 -14.55
C ARG A 44 -7.09 -25.76 -13.19
N ALA A 45 -5.85 -26.02 -12.82
CA ALA A 45 -5.25 -25.51 -11.59
C ALA A 45 -3.78 -25.17 -11.83
N ARG A 46 -3.38 -23.98 -11.41
CA ARG A 46 -2.00 -23.57 -11.35
C ARG A 46 -1.68 -23.09 -9.94
N VAL A 47 -0.80 -23.81 -9.27
CA VAL A 47 -0.21 -23.36 -8.01
C VAL A 47 0.87 -22.34 -8.33
N TRP A 48 0.91 -21.27 -7.56
CA TRP A 48 1.92 -20.22 -7.67
C TRP A 48 2.08 -19.55 -6.32
N GLY A 49 3.16 -18.84 -6.18
CA GLY A 49 3.39 -18.11 -4.95
C GLY A 49 4.67 -17.31 -4.98
N PHE A 50 4.98 -16.68 -3.88
CA PHE A 50 6.24 -15.97 -3.70
C PHE A 50 6.56 -15.78 -2.22
N VAL A 51 7.84 -15.68 -1.95
CA VAL A 51 8.40 -15.31 -0.65
C VAL A 51 9.15 -13.99 -0.82
N GLN A 52 8.95 -13.08 0.10
CA GLN A 52 9.71 -11.84 0.24
C GLN A 52 10.23 -11.74 1.66
N ALA A 53 11.53 -11.95 1.81
CA ALA A 53 12.27 -11.62 3.02
C ALA A 53 12.77 -10.18 2.94
N GLU A 54 12.84 -9.49 4.06
CA GLU A 54 13.35 -8.13 4.13
C GLU A 54 14.19 -7.89 5.37
N TYR A 55 15.05 -6.90 5.28
CA TYR A 55 15.70 -6.22 6.39
C TYR A 55 15.41 -4.73 6.25
N GLN A 56 15.05 -4.09 7.36
CA GLN A 56 14.90 -2.65 7.41
C GLN A 56 15.67 -2.09 8.61
N TYR A 57 16.19 -0.90 8.42
CA TYR A 57 16.94 -0.16 9.42
C TYR A 57 16.55 1.32 9.42
N MET A 58 16.32 1.85 10.59
CA MET A 58 16.19 3.26 10.90
C MET A 58 16.99 3.52 12.16
N LYS A 59 17.77 4.58 12.20
CA LYS A 59 18.58 4.91 13.37
C LYS A 59 17.70 5.12 14.59
N ASP A 60 18.15 4.61 15.73
CA ASP A 60 17.52 4.85 17.02
C ASP A 60 17.71 6.32 17.42
N THR A 61 16.60 7.03 17.54
CA THR A 61 16.54 8.42 17.96
C THR A 61 15.50 8.54 19.05
N ARG A 62 15.73 9.44 20.02
CA ARG A 62 14.74 9.74 21.06
C ARG A 62 13.78 10.82 20.57
N VAL A 63 12.50 10.66 20.88
CA VAL A 63 11.50 11.70 20.64
C VAL A 63 11.90 12.97 21.37
N PRO A 64 12.12 14.10 20.67
CA PRO A 64 12.72 15.29 21.27
C PRO A 64 11.72 16.16 22.05
N ALA A 65 10.41 16.03 21.77
CA ALA A 65 9.38 16.90 22.31
C ALA A 65 8.04 16.17 22.47
N GLY A 66 7.06 16.83 23.10
CA GLY A 66 5.70 16.31 23.25
C GLY A 66 5.56 15.25 24.34
N ALA A 67 4.39 14.58 24.37
CA ALA A 67 4.05 13.65 25.44
C ALA A 67 4.97 12.42 25.50
N PHE A 68 5.59 12.05 24.40
CA PHE A 68 6.50 10.91 24.27
C PHE A 68 7.99 11.29 24.30
N ALA A 69 8.33 12.52 24.70
CA ALA A 69 9.73 12.97 24.77
C ALA A 69 10.58 11.98 25.57
N GLY A 70 11.78 11.67 25.05
CA GLY A 70 12.71 10.70 25.66
C GLY A 70 12.43 9.23 25.32
N ASN A 71 11.25 8.87 24.79
CA ASN A 71 10.98 7.51 24.30
C ASN A 71 11.72 7.25 22.98
N LEU A 72 11.95 5.97 22.66
CA LEU A 72 12.47 5.61 21.35
C LEU A 72 11.45 5.99 20.26
N MET A 73 11.88 6.75 19.26
CA MET A 73 11.04 7.19 18.17
C MET A 73 10.66 6.01 17.25
N GLN A 74 9.38 5.78 17.09
CA GLN A 74 8.80 4.73 16.24
C GLN A 74 7.58 5.25 15.49
N PRO A 75 7.70 6.24 14.60
CA PRO A 75 6.59 6.77 13.84
C PRO A 75 6.14 5.73 12.81
N ASN A 76 4.96 5.17 12.98
CA ASN A 76 4.48 4.08 12.13
C ASN A 76 3.63 4.53 10.93
N LEU A 77 3.18 5.77 10.87
CA LEU A 77 2.52 6.30 9.66
C LEU A 77 3.47 6.50 8.47
N LEU A 78 4.76 6.26 8.66
CA LEU A 78 5.78 6.45 7.65
C LEU A 78 6.37 5.11 7.17
N GLY A 79 5.59 4.06 7.21
CA GLY A 79 6.01 2.76 6.71
C GLY A 79 5.27 1.59 7.37
N PRO A 80 5.74 0.37 7.14
CA PRO A 80 5.11 -0.82 7.68
C PRO A 80 5.14 -0.79 9.22
N GLU A 81 4.10 -1.36 9.83
CA GLU A 81 4.01 -1.50 11.29
C GLU A 81 5.10 -2.44 11.79
N ARG A 82 6.17 -1.89 12.27
CA ARG A 82 7.30 -2.62 12.85
C ARG A 82 7.35 -2.42 14.36
N ARG A 83 7.86 -3.42 15.08
CA ARG A 83 8.04 -3.34 16.54
C ARG A 83 9.37 -2.72 16.94
N SER A 84 10.34 -2.68 16.02
CA SER A 84 11.68 -2.16 16.23
C SER A 84 12.15 -1.34 15.03
N ASN A 85 13.12 -0.49 15.22
CA ASN A 85 13.72 0.32 14.16
C ASN A 85 14.67 -0.48 13.28
N GLU A 86 15.11 -1.65 13.74
CA GLU A 86 15.98 -2.55 13.00
C GLU A 86 15.46 -3.98 13.06
N GLY A 87 15.62 -4.73 11.97
CA GLY A 87 15.39 -6.16 11.98
C GLY A 87 14.99 -6.74 10.63
N SER A 88 15.05 -8.07 10.60
CA SER A 88 14.61 -8.89 9.47
C SER A 88 13.21 -9.43 9.69
N SER A 89 12.48 -9.63 8.60
CA SER A 89 11.16 -10.25 8.64
C SER A 89 10.84 -11.00 7.33
N ILE A 90 9.94 -11.97 7.42
CA ILE A 90 9.25 -12.51 6.25
C ILE A 90 8.05 -11.61 5.98
N ARG A 91 8.25 -10.61 5.13
CA ARG A 91 7.22 -9.63 4.85
C ARG A 91 6.02 -10.25 4.15
N ARG A 92 6.29 -11.13 3.18
CA ARG A 92 5.25 -11.86 2.45
C ARG A 92 5.68 -13.28 2.20
N ALA A 93 4.79 -14.20 2.46
CA ALA A 93 4.91 -15.60 2.08
C ALA A 93 3.53 -16.03 1.57
N ARG A 94 3.34 -16.03 0.25
CA ARG A 94 2.04 -16.26 -0.35
C ARG A 94 2.02 -17.54 -1.15
N ILE A 95 0.94 -18.28 -1.01
CA ILE A 95 0.61 -19.40 -1.86
C ILE A 95 -0.81 -19.24 -2.39
N GLY A 96 -0.99 -19.50 -3.66
CA GLY A 96 -2.28 -19.37 -4.32
C GLY A 96 -2.51 -20.44 -5.37
N VAL A 97 -3.76 -20.63 -5.67
CA VAL A 97 -4.23 -21.49 -6.75
C VAL A 97 -5.15 -20.68 -7.66
N ARG A 98 -4.93 -20.79 -8.94
CA ARG A 98 -5.78 -20.15 -9.94
C ARG A 98 -5.97 -21.04 -11.16
N GLY A 99 -7.06 -20.87 -11.88
CA GLY A 99 -7.32 -21.66 -13.08
C GLY A 99 -8.67 -21.40 -13.71
N THR A 100 -9.01 -22.23 -14.67
CA THR A 100 -10.28 -22.20 -15.38
C THR A 100 -11.10 -23.45 -15.12
N GLY A 101 -12.39 -23.26 -15.11
CA GLY A 101 -13.43 -24.24 -15.28
C GLY A 101 -13.33 -25.50 -14.50
N PHE A 102 -13.74 -25.48 -13.27
CA PHE A 102 -13.90 -26.76 -12.58
C PHE A 102 -15.40 -27.11 -12.51
N PRO A 103 -15.73 -28.32 -12.93
CA PRO A 103 -14.99 -29.23 -13.82
C PRO A 103 -15.36 -29.04 -15.28
N LEU A 104 -16.33 -28.19 -15.61
CA LEU A 104 -17.08 -28.27 -16.86
C LEU A 104 -17.21 -26.98 -17.66
N ASP A 105 -16.84 -25.82 -17.06
CA ASP A 105 -17.02 -24.53 -17.74
C ASP A 105 -15.71 -23.73 -17.84
N LYS A 106 -15.14 -23.68 -19.06
CA LYS A 106 -13.94 -22.90 -19.36
C LYS A 106 -14.08 -21.38 -19.21
N ASN A 107 -15.32 -20.89 -19.11
CA ASN A 107 -15.60 -19.47 -18.93
C ASN A 107 -15.65 -19.07 -17.45
N VAL A 108 -15.49 -20.01 -16.54
CA VAL A 108 -15.41 -19.74 -15.10
C VAL A 108 -13.96 -19.77 -14.67
N ASN A 109 -13.41 -18.65 -14.20
CA ASN A 109 -12.11 -18.58 -13.56
C ASN A 109 -12.25 -18.54 -12.06
N TYR A 110 -11.29 -19.11 -11.35
CA TYR A 110 -11.19 -18.98 -9.90
C TYR A 110 -9.79 -18.51 -9.51
N PHE A 111 -9.72 -17.81 -8.38
CA PHE A 111 -8.48 -17.30 -7.82
C PHE A 111 -8.54 -17.38 -6.29
N PHE A 112 -7.55 -18.00 -5.71
CA PHE A 112 -7.38 -18.12 -4.26
C PHE A 112 -5.94 -17.76 -3.90
N LEU A 113 -5.74 -16.98 -2.82
CA LEU A 113 -4.44 -16.57 -2.33
C LEU A 113 -4.43 -16.45 -0.81
N ALA A 114 -3.53 -17.20 -0.16
CA ALA A 114 -3.27 -17.11 1.27
C ALA A 114 -1.95 -16.38 1.55
N GLU A 115 -1.90 -15.61 2.64
CA GLU A 115 -0.75 -14.88 3.16
C GLU A 115 -0.31 -15.46 4.50
N PHE A 116 0.95 -15.77 4.63
CA PHE A 116 1.61 -16.27 5.85
C PHE A 116 2.65 -15.29 6.40
N GLY A 117 3.00 -14.24 5.64
CA GLY A 117 3.97 -13.23 6.05
C GLY A 117 3.37 -12.14 6.93
N HIS A 118 4.23 -11.38 7.59
CA HIS A 118 3.87 -10.28 8.50
C HIS A 118 4.15 -8.92 7.82
N ASN A 119 3.19 -8.42 7.06
CA ASN A 119 3.40 -7.20 6.26
C ASN A 119 2.67 -5.95 6.77
N GLY A 120 1.89 -6.04 7.84
CA GLY A 120 1.10 -4.93 8.38
C GLY A 120 -0.07 -4.49 7.47
N ILE A 121 -0.31 -5.20 6.36
CA ILE A 121 -1.29 -4.85 5.32
C ILE A 121 -2.37 -5.93 5.22
N THR A 122 -2.02 -7.11 4.74
CA THR A 122 -2.93 -8.27 4.69
C THR A 122 -2.90 -9.07 5.98
N GLN A 123 -1.87 -8.92 6.77
CA GLN A 123 -1.76 -9.47 8.12
C GLN A 123 -1.10 -8.43 9.03
N LEU A 124 -1.75 -8.08 10.15
CA LEU A 124 -1.20 -7.15 11.12
C LEU A 124 0.03 -7.75 11.81
N ALA A 125 1.02 -6.91 12.12
CA ALA A 125 2.26 -7.32 12.79
C ALA A 125 2.04 -7.98 14.16
N ASN A 126 0.90 -7.72 14.79
CA ASN A 126 0.50 -8.28 16.08
C ASN A 126 -0.46 -9.48 15.93
N GLY A 127 -0.79 -9.90 14.70
CA GLY A 127 -1.70 -11.00 14.46
C GLY A 127 -1.06 -12.36 14.78
N ASN A 128 -1.68 -13.14 15.66
CA ASN A 128 -1.23 -14.49 16.00
C ASN A 128 -1.77 -15.56 15.02
N GLY A 129 -2.37 -15.14 13.91
CA GLY A 129 -2.92 -16.07 12.92
C GLY A 129 -1.84 -16.65 12.02
N ALA A 130 -1.82 -17.98 11.86
CA ALA A 130 -0.86 -18.67 11.01
C ALA A 130 -1.00 -18.30 9.52
N ALA A 131 -2.21 -18.05 9.06
CA ALA A 131 -2.49 -17.66 7.67
C ALA A 131 -3.73 -16.77 7.57
N ARG A 132 -3.78 -15.93 6.55
CA ARG A 132 -4.94 -15.10 6.24
C ARG A 132 -5.30 -15.22 4.76
N LEU A 133 -6.59 -15.30 4.49
CA LEU A 133 -7.10 -15.22 3.12
C LEU A 133 -6.90 -13.80 2.58
N SER A 134 -6.09 -13.67 1.52
CA SER A 134 -5.88 -12.40 0.84
C SER A 134 -6.85 -12.20 -0.31
N ASP A 135 -7.09 -13.24 -1.09
CA ASP A 135 -7.99 -13.19 -2.25
C ASP A 135 -8.74 -14.52 -2.35
N ALA A 136 -10.04 -14.47 -2.64
CA ALA A 136 -10.87 -15.62 -2.99
C ALA A 136 -11.98 -15.14 -3.90
N SER A 137 -11.88 -15.43 -5.20
CA SER A 137 -12.83 -14.91 -6.17
C SER A 137 -13.11 -15.89 -7.31
N ILE A 138 -14.30 -15.73 -7.88
CA ILE A 138 -14.75 -16.39 -9.10
C ILE A 138 -15.01 -15.30 -10.15
N THR A 139 -14.53 -15.52 -11.37
CA THR A 139 -14.78 -14.63 -12.51
C THR A 139 -15.54 -15.38 -13.60
N LEU A 140 -16.69 -14.87 -13.96
CA LEU A 140 -17.55 -15.39 -15.03
C LEU A 140 -17.26 -14.62 -16.33
N ASN A 141 -16.84 -15.32 -17.37
CA ASN A 141 -16.44 -14.75 -18.66
C ASN A 141 -17.46 -15.04 -19.79
N HIS A 142 -18.71 -15.33 -19.44
CA HIS A 142 -19.75 -15.72 -20.41
C HIS A 142 -20.22 -14.56 -21.30
N ILE A 143 -20.11 -13.33 -20.82
CA ILE A 143 -20.56 -12.14 -21.53
C ILE A 143 -19.33 -11.41 -22.06
N LYS A 144 -19.20 -11.34 -23.37
CA LYS A 144 -18.11 -10.61 -24.01
C LYS A 144 -18.23 -9.11 -23.69
N GLY A 145 -17.14 -8.54 -23.18
CA GLY A 145 -17.10 -7.14 -22.80
C GLY A 145 -17.65 -6.82 -21.41
N ALA A 146 -18.17 -7.83 -20.66
CA ALA A 146 -18.74 -7.64 -19.32
C ALA A 146 -18.48 -8.86 -18.44
N ARG A 147 -17.21 -9.07 -18.05
CA ARG A 147 -16.85 -10.11 -17.08
C ARG A 147 -17.40 -9.77 -15.72
N VAL A 148 -17.88 -10.75 -15.00
CA VAL A 148 -18.40 -10.57 -13.64
C VAL A 148 -17.50 -11.30 -12.65
N ARG A 149 -16.96 -10.57 -11.69
CA ARG A 149 -16.15 -11.14 -10.59
C ARG A 149 -16.90 -11.02 -9.27
N LEU A 150 -16.89 -12.09 -8.49
CA LEU A 150 -17.53 -12.18 -7.18
C LEU A 150 -16.51 -12.70 -6.15
N GLY A 151 -16.56 -12.20 -4.92
CA GLY A 151 -15.75 -12.65 -3.80
C GLY A 151 -14.86 -11.58 -3.22
N LEU A 152 -13.74 -11.98 -2.61
CA LEU A 152 -12.72 -11.11 -2.03
C LEU A 152 -11.60 -10.91 -3.04
N PHE A 153 -11.39 -9.68 -3.48
CA PHE A 153 -10.35 -9.31 -4.44
C PHE A 153 -9.95 -7.83 -4.32
N LYS A 154 -8.92 -7.44 -5.02
CA LYS A 154 -8.46 -6.04 -5.04
C LYS A 154 -9.49 -5.14 -5.69
N THR A 155 -9.80 -4.03 -5.01
CA THR A 155 -10.72 -3.01 -5.51
C THR A 155 -10.12 -2.28 -6.72
N PRO A 156 -10.94 -1.90 -7.71
CA PRO A 156 -10.47 -1.13 -8.85
C PRO A 156 -10.20 0.32 -8.41
N GLY A 157 -8.94 0.70 -8.40
CA GLY A 157 -8.50 1.98 -7.83
C GLY A 157 -7.07 2.33 -8.19
N SER A 158 -6.33 2.82 -7.22
CA SER A 158 -4.94 3.24 -7.33
C SER A 158 -4.05 2.21 -8.02
N GLU A 159 -3.11 2.68 -8.82
CA GLU A 159 -2.09 1.84 -9.45
C GLU A 159 -1.25 1.08 -8.42
N GLU A 160 -0.82 1.74 -7.35
CA GLU A 160 -0.10 1.09 -6.25
C GLU A 160 -0.91 -0.02 -5.59
N GLY A 161 -2.22 0.21 -5.42
CA GLY A 161 -3.13 -0.79 -4.87
C GLY A 161 -3.39 -1.95 -5.81
N LEU A 162 -3.61 -1.69 -7.11
CA LEU A 162 -3.89 -2.70 -8.12
C LEU A 162 -2.66 -3.51 -8.51
N ALA A 163 -1.48 -2.89 -8.57
CA ALA A 163 -0.25 -3.56 -8.99
C ALA A 163 0.01 -4.84 -8.18
N ALA A 164 0.47 -5.87 -8.86
CA ALA A 164 0.86 -7.09 -8.17
C ALA A 164 2.12 -6.85 -7.33
N ILE A 165 2.02 -7.04 -6.03
CA ILE A 165 3.07 -6.69 -5.08
C ILE A 165 4.42 -7.37 -5.37
N HIS A 166 4.41 -8.55 -6.00
CA HIS A 166 5.62 -9.26 -6.35
C HIS A 166 6.38 -8.65 -7.54
N ILE A 167 5.80 -7.64 -8.21
CA ILE A 167 6.51 -6.87 -9.24
C ILE A 167 6.59 -5.37 -8.88
N PHE A 168 6.15 -5.00 -7.71
CA PHE A 168 6.24 -3.64 -7.17
C PHE A 168 7.72 -3.28 -6.95
N ASP A 169 8.12 -2.11 -7.40
CA ASP A 169 9.52 -1.73 -7.55
C ASP A 169 10.21 -1.32 -6.26
N TYR A 170 9.46 -1.01 -5.24
CA TYR A 170 9.94 -0.55 -3.94
C TYR A 170 9.57 -1.53 -2.83
N THR A 171 10.29 -1.46 -1.73
CA THR A 171 9.97 -2.26 -0.54
C THR A 171 8.71 -1.74 0.15
N ASN A 172 8.57 -0.42 0.26
CA ASN A 172 7.46 0.24 0.93
C ASN A 172 6.56 1.00 -0.05
N PHE A 173 5.27 1.10 0.29
CA PHE A 173 4.33 1.97 -0.43
C PHE A 173 4.66 3.45 -0.21
N THR A 174 4.02 4.33 -0.99
CA THR A 174 4.03 5.77 -0.75
C THR A 174 3.26 6.11 0.52
N ASN A 175 3.57 7.26 1.13
CA ASN A 175 2.79 7.79 2.26
C ASN A 175 1.31 7.94 1.90
N MET A 176 1.04 8.39 0.68
CA MET A 176 -0.32 8.52 0.15
C MET A 176 -1.07 7.17 0.16
N ALA A 177 -0.49 6.12 -0.40
CA ALA A 177 -1.15 4.81 -0.46
C ALA A 177 -1.31 4.19 0.93
N ASP A 178 -0.29 4.30 1.78
CA ASP A 178 -0.30 3.72 3.13
C ASP A 178 -1.33 4.39 4.04
N ASN A 179 -1.55 5.69 3.90
CA ASN A 179 -2.46 6.44 4.77
C ASN A 179 -3.88 6.59 4.21
N LEU A 180 -4.04 6.78 2.90
CA LEU A 180 -5.34 7.08 2.31
C LEU A 180 -6.08 5.87 1.75
N LEU A 181 -5.34 4.83 1.32
CA LEU A 181 -5.91 3.72 0.57
C LEU A 181 -5.92 2.40 1.33
N LEU A 182 -4.98 2.18 2.25
CA LEU A 182 -4.93 0.94 3.02
C LEU A 182 -6.06 0.81 4.04
N GLU A 183 -6.76 1.84 4.33
CA GLU A 183 -7.81 1.94 5.33
C GLU A 183 -7.56 1.05 6.57
N ARG A 184 -7.34 1.68 7.69
CA ARG A 184 -7.10 1.00 8.96
C ARG A 184 -8.33 1.11 9.82
N PHE A 185 -8.86 -0.02 10.26
CA PHE A 185 -9.90 -0.06 11.26
C PHE A 185 -9.26 0.06 12.63
N VAL A 186 -9.82 0.92 13.46
CA VAL A 186 -9.33 1.15 14.82
C VAL A 186 -10.25 0.53 15.86
N SER A 187 -9.68 0.13 17.01
CA SER A 187 -10.46 -0.23 18.19
C SER A 187 -10.90 1.03 18.92
N GLY A 188 -11.89 0.93 19.74
CA GLY A 188 -12.42 2.06 20.45
C GLY A 188 -13.49 2.81 19.67
N ASN A 189 -13.67 4.08 19.94
CA ASN A 189 -14.73 4.88 19.35
C ASN A 189 -14.44 5.40 17.95
N GLY A 190 -13.18 5.37 17.52
CA GLY A 190 -12.79 5.89 16.22
C GLY A 190 -12.89 7.40 16.05
N SER A 191 -13.34 8.15 17.06
CA SER A 191 -13.42 9.61 16.98
C SER A 191 -12.07 10.25 17.26
N GLY A 192 -11.80 11.40 16.63
CA GLY A 192 -10.57 12.15 16.82
C GLY A 192 -10.40 12.68 18.26
N THR A 193 -11.46 12.82 19.01
CA THR A 193 -11.44 13.40 20.36
C THR A 193 -10.99 12.39 21.43
N ALA A 194 -11.46 11.16 21.34
CA ALA A 194 -11.11 10.13 22.32
C ALA A 194 -9.78 9.46 22.03
N GLY A 195 -9.32 9.60 20.81
CA GLY A 195 -8.07 9.00 20.38
C GLY A 195 -6.83 9.74 20.83
N ASN A 196 -6.91 10.92 21.39
CA ASN A 196 -5.76 11.74 21.78
C ASN A 196 -4.94 11.18 22.97
N GLY A 197 -4.83 9.86 23.05
CA GLY A 197 -4.17 9.20 24.17
C GLY A 197 -5.00 9.21 25.45
N SER A 198 -6.22 9.72 25.41
CA SER A 198 -7.12 9.69 26.55
C SER A 198 -7.55 8.25 26.82
N THR A 199 -7.14 7.74 27.94
CA THR A 199 -7.60 6.49 28.50
C THR A 199 -8.84 6.65 29.39
N SER A 200 -9.53 7.78 29.29
CA SER A 200 -10.67 8.09 30.17
C SER A 200 -11.76 7.01 30.16
N SER A 201 -11.79 6.19 29.14
CA SER A 201 -12.64 5.01 29.04
C SER A 201 -11.88 3.67 29.08
N GLY A 202 -10.57 3.69 29.33
CA GLY A 202 -9.74 2.48 29.28
C GLY A 202 -9.54 1.91 27.85
N VAL A 203 -9.97 2.63 26.82
CA VAL A 203 -9.92 2.19 25.43
C VAL A 203 -8.91 3.03 24.66
N THR A 204 -7.94 2.37 24.08
CA THR A 204 -6.97 2.98 23.16
C THR A 204 -7.35 2.65 21.72
N ASN A 205 -7.33 3.65 20.84
CA ASN A 205 -7.51 3.41 19.41
C ASN A 205 -6.25 2.81 18.82
N THR A 206 -6.28 1.52 18.55
CA THR A 206 -5.19 0.77 17.91
C THR A 206 -5.67 0.15 16.62
N PRO A 207 -4.78 -0.11 15.66
CA PRO A 207 -5.14 -0.86 14.47
C PRO A 207 -5.69 -2.23 14.85
N ARG A 208 -6.82 -2.59 14.27
CA ARG A 208 -7.42 -3.92 14.44
C ARG A 208 -7.74 -4.55 13.11
N SER A 209 -7.86 -5.86 13.14
CA SER A 209 -8.34 -6.61 12.00
C SER A 209 -9.87 -6.57 11.94
N PRO A 210 -10.44 -6.48 10.73
CA PRO A 210 -9.78 -6.48 9.44
C PRO A 210 -9.21 -5.12 9.07
N ILE A 211 -8.37 -5.10 8.01
CA ILE A 211 -7.87 -3.88 7.37
C ILE A 211 -8.29 -3.88 5.89
N GLY A 212 -8.29 -2.71 5.25
CA GLY A 212 -8.70 -2.55 3.84
C GLY A 212 -7.83 -3.36 2.89
N ALA A 213 -6.51 -3.23 3.01
CA ALA A 213 -5.53 -3.98 2.21
C ALA A 213 -5.74 -3.88 0.69
N PHE A 214 -6.32 -2.77 0.21
CA PHE A 214 -6.76 -2.54 -1.17
C PHE A 214 -7.79 -3.59 -1.66
N ARG A 215 -8.53 -4.22 -0.77
CA ARG A 215 -9.45 -5.31 -1.07
C ARG A 215 -10.81 -5.07 -0.46
N ASP A 216 -11.80 -5.72 -1.05
CA ASP A 216 -13.13 -5.79 -0.49
C ASP A 216 -13.83 -7.06 -0.97
N VAL A 217 -14.84 -7.50 -0.27
CA VAL A 217 -15.77 -8.53 -0.72
C VAL A 217 -16.88 -7.86 -1.50
N GLY A 218 -17.08 -8.29 -2.75
CA GLY A 218 -18.09 -7.64 -3.57
C GLY A 218 -18.31 -8.30 -4.93
N VAL A 219 -19.01 -7.55 -5.78
CA VAL A 219 -19.30 -7.89 -7.17
C VAL A 219 -18.74 -6.79 -8.06
N GLN A 220 -17.99 -7.19 -9.07
CA GLN A 220 -17.37 -6.29 -10.05
C GLN A 220 -17.73 -6.71 -11.46
N VAL A 221 -18.19 -5.76 -12.27
CA VAL A 221 -18.28 -5.89 -13.72
C VAL A 221 -17.09 -5.16 -14.33
N PHE A 222 -16.34 -5.81 -15.20
CA PHE A 222 -15.15 -5.24 -15.79
C PHE A 222 -14.78 -5.93 -17.10
N ASP A 223 -14.08 -5.22 -17.96
CA ASP A 223 -13.41 -5.83 -19.12
C ASP A 223 -12.38 -4.88 -19.72
N THR A 224 -11.77 -5.34 -20.82
CA THR A 224 -10.90 -4.55 -21.67
C THR A 224 -11.34 -4.72 -23.12
N PHE A 225 -11.27 -3.66 -23.92
CA PHE A 225 -11.56 -3.68 -25.33
C PHE A 225 -10.49 -2.93 -26.13
N LYS A 226 -10.26 -3.41 -27.34
CA LYS A 226 -9.27 -2.81 -28.23
C LYS A 226 -9.91 -1.62 -28.95
N GLY A 227 -9.22 -0.51 -28.88
CA GLY A 227 -9.47 0.66 -29.72
C GLY A 227 -8.62 0.63 -30.99
N THR A 228 -8.59 1.74 -31.69
CA THR A 228 -7.79 1.92 -32.90
C THR A 228 -6.30 2.17 -32.56
N ASN A 229 -5.42 1.92 -33.52
CA ASN A 229 -3.99 2.29 -33.42
C ASN A 229 -3.26 1.80 -32.16
N GLY A 230 -3.59 0.58 -31.67
CA GLY A 230 -2.93 -0.02 -30.51
C GLY A 230 -3.33 0.56 -29.16
N TRP A 231 -4.43 1.30 -29.09
CA TRP A 231 -5.07 1.64 -27.82
C TRP A 231 -5.87 0.46 -27.29
N GLU A 232 -5.84 0.30 -25.98
CA GLU A 232 -6.73 -0.60 -25.24
C GLU A 232 -7.38 0.20 -24.11
N HIS A 233 -8.67 -0.03 -23.90
CA HIS A 233 -9.45 0.64 -22.86
C HIS A 233 -9.95 -0.40 -21.88
N SER A 234 -9.88 -0.10 -20.59
CA SER A 234 -10.36 -0.98 -19.53
C SER A 234 -11.29 -0.21 -18.61
N TYR A 235 -12.32 -0.88 -18.13
CA TYR A 235 -13.22 -0.32 -17.16
C TYR A 235 -13.53 -1.32 -16.06
N ALA A 236 -13.94 -0.82 -14.90
CA ALA A 236 -14.54 -1.60 -13.84
C ALA A 236 -15.58 -0.78 -13.07
N VAL A 237 -16.68 -1.44 -12.75
CA VAL A 237 -17.69 -0.98 -11.79
C VAL A 237 -17.81 -2.05 -10.72
N MET A 238 -17.66 -1.67 -9.45
CA MET A 238 -17.75 -2.61 -8.34
C MET A 238 -18.67 -2.07 -7.25
N ILE A 239 -19.39 -2.98 -6.62
CA ILE A 239 -20.08 -2.77 -5.35
C ILE A 239 -19.49 -3.73 -4.35
N GLY A 240 -18.98 -3.21 -3.25
CA GLY A 240 -18.34 -3.96 -2.17
C GLY A 240 -18.97 -3.70 -0.82
N ASN A 241 -18.61 -4.52 0.15
CA ASN A 241 -19.10 -4.37 1.52
C ASN A 241 -18.53 -3.15 2.25
N GLY A 242 -17.37 -2.60 1.80
CA GLY A 242 -16.65 -1.55 2.50
C GLY A 242 -15.99 -2.03 3.80
N ASN A 243 -15.77 -3.33 3.94
CA ASN A 243 -15.24 -3.96 5.17
C ASN A 243 -13.85 -4.59 4.94
N GLY A 244 -13.16 -4.15 3.91
CA GLY A 244 -11.80 -4.58 3.59
C GLY A 244 -11.68 -6.07 3.40
N ILE A 245 -10.62 -6.67 3.94
CA ILE A 245 -10.39 -8.12 3.84
C ILE A 245 -11.23 -8.96 4.80
N ASN A 246 -12.23 -8.37 5.45
CA ASN A 246 -13.19 -9.13 6.24
C ASN A 246 -14.05 -10.01 5.31
N ARG A 247 -14.14 -11.26 5.65
CA ARG A 247 -14.84 -12.29 4.85
C ARG A 247 -16.36 -12.28 4.99
N THR A 248 -16.87 -11.51 5.94
CA THR A 248 -18.30 -11.40 6.23
C THR A 248 -18.74 -9.96 6.03
N ASP A 249 -20.02 -9.73 5.83
CA ASP A 249 -20.62 -8.41 5.88
C ASP A 249 -21.05 -7.99 7.30
N ALA A 250 -20.75 -8.85 8.29
CA ALA A 250 -20.94 -8.54 9.69
C ALA A 250 -19.97 -7.44 10.11
N GLY A 251 -20.40 -6.22 10.03
CA GLY A 251 -19.64 -5.05 10.38
C GLY A 251 -20.47 -3.81 10.20
N SER A 252 -20.09 -2.79 10.90
CA SER A 252 -20.79 -1.53 11.07
C SER A 252 -20.55 -0.53 9.95
N ASN A 253 -20.48 -0.99 8.70
CA ASN A 253 -20.40 -0.05 7.59
C ASN A 253 -21.83 0.26 7.13
N GLY A 254 -22.16 1.52 7.00
CA GLY A 254 -23.45 2.00 6.57
C GLY A 254 -23.79 1.54 5.14
N SER A 255 -23.50 2.37 4.18
CA SER A 255 -23.72 2.04 2.76
C SER A 255 -22.60 1.21 2.17
N LYS A 256 -22.93 0.40 1.15
CA LYS A 256 -21.93 -0.35 0.38
C LYS A 256 -20.98 0.60 -0.35
N ASP A 257 -19.72 0.21 -0.43
CA ASP A 257 -18.73 0.93 -1.23
C ASP A 257 -18.97 0.74 -2.72
N LYS A 258 -18.91 1.83 -3.46
CA LYS A 258 -19.05 1.90 -4.91
C LYS A 258 -17.74 2.33 -5.53
N TYR A 259 -17.30 1.60 -6.54
CA TYR A 259 -16.02 1.85 -7.20
C TYR A 259 -16.24 2.01 -8.71
N LEU A 260 -15.57 2.99 -9.29
CA LEU A 260 -15.47 3.18 -10.73
C LEU A 260 -14.01 3.30 -11.12
N TYR A 261 -13.63 2.68 -12.22
CA TYR A 261 -12.27 2.73 -12.76
C TYR A 261 -12.32 2.78 -14.28
N TRP A 262 -11.47 3.61 -14.85
CA TRP A 262 -11.22 3.67 -16.29
C TRP A 262 -9.73 3.78 -16.55
N ALA A 263 -9.24 3.08 -17.56
CA ALA A 263 -7.90 3.25 -18.07
C ALA A 263 -7.87 3.18 -19.60
N SER A 264 -7.03 3.98 -20.20
CA SER A 264 -6.71 3.97 -21.62
C SER A 264 -5.21 3.76 -21.76
N GLU A 265 -4.80 2.72 -22.48
CA GLU A 265 -3.41 2.35 -22.63
C GLU A 265 -3.01 2.25 -24.10
N LYS A 266 -2.02 3.03 -24.51
CA LYS A 266 -1.32 2.86 -25.77
C LYS A 266 -0.29 1.78 -25.61
N VAL A 267 -0.55 0.61 -26.20
CA VAL A 267 0.33 -0.56 -26.09
C VAL A 267 1.44 -0.48 -27.13
N TYR A 268 2.69 -0.52 -26.68
CA TYR A 268 3.87 -0.56 -27.55
C TYR A 268 4.38 -1.99 -27.80
N GLY A 269 4.04 -2.95 -26.95
CA GLY A 269 4.39 -4.35 -27.11
C GLY A 269 4.49 -5.10 -25.78
N GLY A 270 4.86 -6.36 -25.84
CA GLY A 270 5.00 -7.25 -24.69
C GLY A 270 3.67 -7.82 -24.15
N LYS A 271 3.75 -8.55 -23.03
CA LYS A 271 2.61 -9.24 -22.39
C LYS A 271 2.80 -9.26 -20.88
N GLY A 272 1.68 -9.38 -20.13
CA GLY A 272 1.71 -9.60 -18.68
C GLY A 272 1.94 -8.35 -17.85
N GLY A 273 2.51 -8.54 -16.70
CA GLY A 273 2.63 -7.52 -15.64
C GLY A 273 3.60 -6.38 -15.93
N ARG A 274 4.41 -6.50 -16.97
CA ARG A 274 5.42 -5.52 -17.36
C ARG A 274 5.36 -5.17 -18.86
N ARG A 275 4.18 -5.16 -19.45
CA ARG A 275 3.91 -4.75 -20.84
C ARG A 275 4.37 -3.31 -21.11
N GLN A 276 4.91 -3.03 -22.29
CA GLN A 276 5.31 -1.67 -22.68
C GLN A 276 4.10 -0.89 -23.16
N GLY A 277 3.97 0.34 -22.69
CA GLY A 277 2.86 1.21 -23.04
C GLY A 277 2.89 2.53 -22.27
N LEU A 278 1.98 3.40 -22.66
CA LEU A 278 1.56 4.58 -21.91
C LEU A 278 0.12 4.37 -21.48
N LYS A 279 -0.13 4.29 -20.19
CA LYS A 279 -1.47 4.16 -19.61
C LYS A 279 -1.85 5.45 -18.90
N LEU A 280 -3.07 5.92 -19.14
CA LEU A 280 -3.75 6.97 -18.39
C LEU A 280 -4.92 6.33 -17.66
N PHE A 281 -5.14 6.68 -16.40
CA PHE A 281 -6.23 6.10 -15.62
C PHE A 281 -6.87 7.12 -14.68
N ALA A 282 -8.14 6.85 -14.36
CA ALA A 282 -8.90 7.58 -13.35
C ALA A 282 -9.79 6.60 -12.59
N TRP A 283 -10.02 6.88 -11.31
CA TRP A 283 -10.85 6.06 -10.47
C TRP A 283 -11.53 6.85 -9.35
N THR A 284 -12.61 6.30 -8.82
CA THR A 284 -13.26 6.81 -7.61
C THR A 284 -13.83 5.68 -6.77
N GLN A 285 -13.82 5.88 -5.47
CA GLN A 285 -14.40 5.03 -4.45
C GLN A 285 -15.25 5.89 -3.53
N ARG A 286 -16.47 5.45 -3.25
CA ARG A 286 -17.42 6.14 -2.37
C ARG A 286 -18.19 5.15 -1.54
N GLY A 287 -18.26 5.38 -0.25
CA GLY A 287 -19.01 4.62 0.73
C GLY A 287 -19.14 5.37 2.02
N THR A 288 -19.64 4.73 3.04
CA THR A 288 -19.76 5.31 4.37
C THR A 288 -19.16 4.38 5.42
N ARG A 289 -18.88 4.93 6.58
CA ARG A 289 -18.42 4.17 7.75
C ARG A 289 -19.27 4.54 8.95
N VAL A 290 -19.69 3.56 9.71
CA VAL A 290 -20.48 3.74 10.92
C VAL A 290 -19.58 3.69 12.14
N LEU A 291 -19.63 4.72 12.96
CA LEU A 291 -19.06 4.75 14.30
C LEU A 291 -20.16 4.51 15.33
N THR A 292 -19.90 3.63 16.29
CA THR A 292 -20.92 3.14 17.24
C THR A 292 -20.76 3.67 18.66
N THR A 293 -19.69 4.43 18.93
CA THR A 293 -19.38 4.97 20.24
C THR A 293 -19.35 6.50 20.20
N GLU A 294 -18.41 7.13 20.87
CA GLU A 294 -18.26 8.60 20.84
C GLU A 294 -18.14 9.11 19.40
N GLY A 295 -18.94 10.10 19.04
CA GLY A 295 -19.11 10.51 17.65
C GLY A 295 -19.94 9.52 16.80
N ALA A 296 -20.81 8.72 17.44
CA ALA A 296 -21.66 7.77 16.76
C ALA A 296 -22.43 8.40 15.58
N GLY A 297 -22.42 7.72 14.45
CA GLY A 297 -23.03 8.21 13.20
C GLY A 297 -22.50 7.49 11.98
N GLU A 298 -23.05 7.87 10.85
CA GLU A 298 -22.62 7.40 9.54
C GLU A 298 -21.89 8.55 8.82
N TYR A 299 -20.66 8.28 8.37
CA TYR A 299 -19.77 9.28 7.81
C TYR A 299 -19.25 8.86 6.44
N ASP A 300 -19.17 9.80 5.55
CA ASP A 300 -18.69 9.61 4.19
C ASP A 300 -17.21 9.18 4.16
N ARG A 301 -16.90 8.27 3.26
CA ARG A 301 -15.54 7.92 2.87
C ARG A 301 -15.42 8.00 1.34
N LYS A 302 -14.76 9.03 0.85
CA LYS A 302 -14.57 9.27 -0.58
C LYS A 302 -13.08 9.29 -0.90
N ARG A 303 -12.70 8.59 -1.97
CA ARG A 303 -11.34 8.57 -2.53
C ARG A 303 -11.46 8.67 -4.05
N SER A 304 -10.62 9.48 -4.67
CA SER A 304 -10.57 9.60 -6.13
C SER A 304 -9.14 9.86 -6.57
N GLY A 305 -8.76 9.30 -7.69
CA GLY A 305 -7.40 9.47 -8.20
C GLY A 305 -7.33 9.48 -9.72
N VAL A 306 -6.27 10.11 -10.20
CA VAL A 306 -5.89 10.13 -11.60
C VAL A 306 -4.40 9.88 -11.72
N GLY A 307 -3.96 9.24 -12.78
CA GLY A 307 -2.56 8.97 -12.95
C GLY A 307 -2.17 8.49 -14.33
N ALA A 308 -0.88 8.29 -14.49
CA ALA A 308 -0.28 7.76 -15.71
C ALA A 308 0.86 6.80 -15.38
N THR A 309 1.04 5.78 -16.22
CA THR A 309 2.24 4.95 -16.19
C THR A 309 2.84 4.86 -17.59
N PHE A 310 4.14 4.86 -17.67
CA PHE A 310 4.90 4.74 -18.91
C PHE A 310 5.96 3.68 -18.76
N ARG A 311 6.11 2.86 -19.80
CA ARG A 311 7.22 1.91 -19.92
C ARG A 311 7.59 1.71 -21.38
N LYS A 312 8.86 1.95 -21.72
CA LYS A 312 9.39 1.69 -23.05
C LYS A 312 10.90 1.41 -22.99
N GLY A 313 11.32 0.25 -23.48
CA GLY A 313 12.72 -0.15 -23.46
C GLY A 313 13.30 -0.17 -22.04
N LYS A 314 14.30 0.64 -21.81
CA LYS A 314 14.98 0.78 -20.50
C LYS A 314 14.30 1.72 -19.51
N TYR A 315 13.31 2.50 -19.95
CA TYR A 315 12.69 3.56 -19.20
C TYR A 315 11.33 3.15 -18.65
N ARG A 316 11.04 3.60 -17.46
CA ARG A 316 9.70 3.59 -16.87
C ARG A 316 9.47 4.83 -16.04
N ALA A 317 8.22 5.22 -15.94
CA ALA A 317 7.76 6.29 -15.08
C ALA A 317 6.33 6.02 -14.62
N ALA A 318 5.94 6.57 -13.50
CA ALA A 318 4.54 6.65 -13.09
C ALA A 318 4.30 7.92 -12.29
N PHE A 319 3.07 8.36 -12.35
CA PHE A 319 2.52 9.45 -11.56
C PHE A 319 1.11 9.09 -11.13
N GLU A 320 0.75 9.42 -9.91
CA GLU A 320 -0.63 9.35 -9.45
C GLU A 320 -0.90 10.45 -8.44
N TYR A 321 -2.07 11.08 -8.54
CA TYR A 321 -2.62 12.02 -7.57
C TYR A 321 -3.90 11.45 -6.99
N VAL A 322 -4.08 11.57 -5.68
CA VAL A 322 -5.27 11.10 -4.95
C VAL A 322 -5.82 12.23 -4.09
N LYS A 323 -7.14 12.42 -4.14
CA LYS A 323 -7.91 13.22 -3.18
C LYS A 323 -8.74 12.30 -2.30
N ALA A 324 -8.79 12.61 -1.01
CA ALA A 324 -9.54 11.91 0.02
C ALA A 324 -10.41 12.89 0.79
N ASP A 325 -11.64 12.49 1.09
CA ASP A 325 -12.65 13.28 1.80
C ASP A 325 -13.38 12.33 2.76
N GLY A 326 -13.44 12.71 4.01
CA GLY A 326 -13.99 11.93 5.11
C GLY A 326 -13.14 10.72 5.53
N MET A 327 -13.26 10.34 6.77
CA MET A 327 -12.58 9.19 7.37
C MET A 327 -11.05 9.23 7.17
N ILE A 328 -10.43 10.35 7.52
CA ILE A 328 -8.98 10.53 7.47
C ILE A 328 -8.39 10.04 8.79
N ILE A 329 -7.53 9.04 8.70
CA ILE A 329 -6.81 8.52 9.86
C ILE A 329 -5.62 9.43 10.15
N ASN A 330 -5.50 9.87 11.39
CA ASN A 330 -4.41 10.68 11.91
C ASN A 330 -3.84 10.09 13.21
N GLY A 331 -2.86 10.77 13.79
CA GLY A 331 -2.13 10.28 14.96
C GLY A 331 -0.82 9.58 14.57
N THR A 332 -0.03 9.19 15.59
CA THR A 332 1.30 8.56 15.47
C THR A 332 2.43 9.41 14.88
N ASP A 333 2.16 10.63 14.46
CA ASP A 333 3.16 11.66 14.16
C ASP A 333 3.84 12.22 15.42
N GLY A 334 3.38 11.84 16.59
CA GLY A 334 4.03 12.10 17.88
C GLY A 334 5.26 11.21 18.18
N GLY A 335 5.72 10.41 17.23
CA GLY A 335 6.94 9.62 17.36
C GLY A 335 6.76 8.27 18.09
N ALA A 336 5.52 7.86 18.38
CA ALA A 336 5.23 6.61 19.07
C ALA A 336 4.30 5.69 18.26
N ARG A 337 4.45 4.38 18.44
CA ARG A 337 3.60 3.39 17.79
C ARG A 337 2.23 3.31 18.46
N PRO A 338 1.12 3.14 17.73
CA PRO A 338 -0.20 2.97 18.30
C PRO A 338 -0.25 1.86 19.35
N GLY A 339 -0.88 2.15 20.48
CA GLY A 339 -0.96 1.26 21.63
C GLY A 339 0.23 1.34 22.59
N SER A 340 1.29 2.12 22.27
CA SER A 340 2.41 2.34 23.18
C SER A 340 2.03 3.33 24.27
N VAL A 341 2.43 3.02 25.51
CA VAL A 341 2.37 3.95 26.65
C VAL A 341 3.70 4.68 26.74
N ALA A 342 3.70 5.96 27.01
CA ALA A 342 4.91 6.73 27.23
C ALA A 342 5.66 6.19 28.46
N THR A 343 6.94 5.89 28.31
CA THR A 343 7.82 5.39 29.40
C THR A 343 8.76 6.46 29.95
N ALA A 344 8.80 7.62 29.29
CA ALA A 344 9.61 8.77 29.67
C ALA A 344 8.89 10.07 29.29
N GLY A 345 9.41 11.20 29.76
CA GLY A 345 8.92 12.53 29.42
C GLY A 345 7.62 12.93 30.13
N PRO A 346 6.99 14.03 29.67
CA PRO A 346 5.80 14.59 30.32
C PRO A 346 4.59 13.66 30.37
N GLY A 347 4.49 12.72 29.44
CA GLY A 347 3.40 11.75 29.35
C GLY A 347 3.68 10.41 30.00
N ALA A 348 4.81 10.25 30.71
CA ALA A 348 5.21 8.96 31.29
C ALA A 348 4.11 8.32 32.13
N GLY A 349 3.77 7.07 31.85
CA GLY A 349 2.73 6.31 32.52
C GLY A 349 1.29 6.71 32.18
N THR A 350 1.05 7.78 31.45
CA THR A 350 -0.30 8.29 31.15
C THR A 350 -0.61 8.47 29.68
N ALA A 351 0.32 8.97 28.89
CA ALA A 351 0.07 9.19 27.47
C ALA A 351 0.14 7.86 26.69
N VAL A 352 -0.88 7.62 25.90
CA VAL A 352 -1.00 6.44 25.03
C VAL A 352 -1.06 6.91 23.59
N ALA A 353 -0.17 6.37 22.74
CA ALA A 353 -0.21 6.63 21.32
C ALA A 353 -1.41 5.94 20.68
N SER A 354 -2.20 6.68 19.92
CA SER A 354 -3.40 6.13 19.29
C SER A 354 -3.55 6.63 17.85
N LEU A 355 -4.26 5.85 17.06
CA LEU A 355 -4.79 6.29 15.77
C LEU A 355 -6.15 6.92 15.99
N ASN A 356 -6.39 8.04 15.33
CA ASN A 356 -7.66 8.75 15.39
C ASN A 356 -8.26 8.82 14.00
N VAL A 357 -9.57 9.02 13.94
CA VAL A 357 -10.29 9.22 12.69
C VAL A 357 -10.90 10.61 12.69
N ASN A 358 -10.46 11.44 11.77
CA ASN A 358 -11.17 12.67 11.44
C ASN A 358 -12.27 12.35 10.44
N VAL A 359 -13.49 12.28 10.92
CA VAL A 359 -14.65 11.82 10.12
C VAL A 359 -14.99 12.76 8.96
N ASN A 360 -14.69 14.06 9.10
CA ASN A 360 -14.91 15.09 8.09
C ASN A 360 -13.57 15.65 7.54
N GLY A 361 -12.47 14.95 7.78
CA GLY A 361 -11.16 15.40 7.37
C GLY A 361 -10.97 15.34 5.85
N GLU A 362 -10.08 16.19 5.34
CA GLU A 362 -9.64 16.17 3.96
C GLU A 362 -8.14 15.82 3.89
N ALA A 363 -7.76 15.18 2.79
CA ALA A 363 -6.37 14.88 2.52
C ALA A 363 -6.15 14.76 1.00
N ASN A 364 -4.91 14.99 0.58
CA ASN A 364 -4.48 14.69 -0.77
C ASN A 364 -3.04 14.20 -0.77
N GLY A 365 -2.68 13.52 -1.84
CA GLY A 365 -1.31 13.06 -2.00
C GLY A 365 -1.01 12.74 -3.44
N TRP A 366 0.28 12.66 -3.76
CA TRP A 366 0.74 12.32 -5.09
C TRP A 366 2.13 11.68 -5.02
N TYR A 367 2.47 10.96 -6.05
CA TYR A 367 3.83 10.51 -6.27
C TYR A 367 4.23 10.60 -7.74
N VAL A 368 5.52 10.73 -7.93
CA VAL A 368 6.16 10.50 -9.23
C VAL A 368 7.32 9.54 -9.01
N HIS A 369 7.46 8.57 -9.89
CA HIS A 369 8.65 7.74 -9.89
C HIS A 369 9.18 7.47 -11.29
N GLY A 370 10.50 7.23 -11.38
CA GLY A 370 11.18 6.81 -12.57
C GLY A 370 12.09 5.63 -12.29
N GLY A 371 12.31 4.81 -13.30
CA GLY A 371 13.26 3.71 -13.27
C GLY A 371 14.03 3.63 -14.58
N TYR A 372 15.30 3.27 -14.49
CA TYR A 372 16.18 3.11 -15.64
C TYR A 372 17.02 1.84 -15.53
N LEU A 373 16.88 0.98 -16.53
CA LEU A 373 17.66 -0.24 -16.64
C LEU A 373 19.07 0.09 -17.14
N ILE A 374 20.01 0.27 -16.21
CA ILE A 374 21.41 0.66 -16.51
C ILE A 374 22.20 -0.50 -17.13
N ALA A 375 21.87 -1.74 -16.78
CA ALA A 375 22.48 -2.97 -17.31
C ALA A 375 21.42 -4.09 -17.36
N PRO A 376 21.63 -5.19 -18.05
CA PRO A 376 20.60 -6.24 -18.23
C PRO A 376 19.94 -6.78 -16.97
N LYS A 377 20.62 -6.67 -15.82
CA LYS A 377 20.13 -7.13 -14.52
C LYS A 377 20.01 -6.02 -13.46
N TRP A 378 20.37 -4.78 -13.79
CA TRP A 378 20.39 -3.69 -12.85
C TRP A 378 19.46 -2.56 -13.27
N GLU A 379 18.57 -2.17 -12.38
CA GLU A 379 17.69 -1.03 -12.52
C GLU A 379 17.92 -0.05 -11.37
N LEU A 380 18.00 1.21 -11.67
CA LEU A 380 18.01 2.29 -10.69
C LEU A 380 16.66 2.99 -10.70
N ASP A 381 16.19 3.32 -9.52
CA ASP A 381 14.87 3.87 -9.27
C ASP A 381 14.93 5.13 -8.43
N ILE A 382 14.06 6.06 -8.72
CA ILE A 382 13.82 7.24 -7.91
C ILE A 382 12.33 7.47 -7.77
N ARG A 383 11.86 7.74 -6.56
CA ARG A 383 10.47 8.11 -6.28
C ARG A 383 10.43 9.28 -5.32
N TYR A 384 9.57 10.25 -5.61
CA TYR A 384 9.20 11.29 -4.66
C TYR A 384 7.70 11.22 -4.43
N ASP A 385 7.29 11.16 -3.17
CA ASP A 385 5.89 11.10 -2.78
C ASP A 385 5.57 12.13 -1.70
N VAL A 386 4.35 12.67 -1.75
CA VAL A 386 3.83 13.67 -0.83
C VAL A 386 2.44 13.25 -0.37
N LEU A 387 2.19 13.41 0.93
CA LEU A 387 0.87 13.31 1.54
C LEU A 387 0.62 14.59 2.35
N ASN A 388 -0.46 15.29 2.04
CA ASN A 388 -1.00 16.36 2.88
C ASN A 388 -2.26 15.82 3.57
N ARG A 389 -2.22 15.74 4.89
CA ARG A 389 -3.28 15.17 5.72
C ARG A 389 -3.93 16.24 6.58
N SER A 390 -5.25 16.15 6.76
CA SER A 390 -6.05 17.10 7.55
C SER A 390 -5.94 18.53 7.01
N THR A 391 -6.10 18.67 5.69
CA THR A 391 -5.92 19.95 4.98
C THR A 391 -7.07 20.93 5.19
N GLU A 392 -8.16 20.46 5.80
CA GLU A 392 -9.32 21.30 6.16
C GLU A 392 -9.04 22.24 7.33
N THR A 393 -7.95 22.01 8.09
CA THR A 393 -7.57 22.88 9.24
C THR A 393 -6.08 23.20 9.20
N THR A 394 -5.73 24.48 9.36
CA THR A 394 -4.33 24.93 9.34
C THR A 394 -3.49 24.28 10.43
N THR A 395 -4.01 24.17 11.66
CA THR A 395 -3.26 23.59 12.77
C THR A 395 -3.23 22.06 12.77
N GLY A 396 -4.21 21.42 12.11
CA GLY A 396 -4.29 19.97 11.96
C GLY A 396 -3.45 19.42 10.82
N GLU A 397 -3.11 20.27 9.87
CA GLU A 397 -2.38 19.84 8.67
C GLU A 397 -1.03 19.21 9.01
N ARG A 398 -0.75 18.09 8.35
CA ARG A 398 0.55 17.41 8.38
C ARG A 398 0.95 17.07 6.96
N LYS A 399 2.14 17.46 6.59
CA LYS A 399 2.77 17.13 5.30
C LYS A 399 3.85 16.11 5.52
N PHE A 400 3.73 14.99 4.85
CA PHE A 400 4.73 13.93 4.78
C PHE A 400 5.29 13.91 3.38
N ASP A 401 6.60 13.97 3.23
CA ASP A 401 7.23 13.74 1.95
C ASP A 401 8.41 12.77 2.08
N THR A 402 8.63 11.99 1.03
CA THR A 402 9.70 11.01 1.00
C THR A 402 10.35 10.97 -0.37
N LEU A 403 11.66 11.16 -0.39
CA LEU A 403 12.49 10.84 -1.55
C LEU A 403 13.08 9.45 -1.36
N THR A 404 12.72 8.51 -2.25
CA THR A 404 13.25 7.14 -2.25
C THR A 404 14.23 6.97 -3.40
N LEU A 405 15.47 6.62 -3.07
CA LEU A 405 16.47 6.15 -4.02
C LEU A 405 16.47 4.61 -3.99
N GLY A 406 16.35 3.98 -5.15
CA GLY A 406 16.20 2.55 -5.30
C GLY A 406 17.23 1.93 -6.22
N ALA A 407 17.55 0.66 -5.97
CA ALA A 407 18.28 -0.18 -6.88
C ALA A 407 17.68 -1.59 -6.87
N GLN A 408 17.50 -2.18 -8.03
CA GLN A 408 17.04 -3.56 -8.18
C GLN A 408 18.08 -4.39 -8.92
N TYR A 409 18.34 -5.59 -8.40
CA TYR A 409 19.13 -6.60 -9.07
C TYR A 409 18.28 -7.82 -9.40
N PHE A 410 18.07 -8.08 -10.69
CA PHE A 410 17.31 -9.22 -11.19
C PHE A 410 18.20 -10.45 -11.30
N LEU A 411 18.10 -11.36 -10.34
CA LEU A 411 18.76 -12.67 -10.40
C LEU A 411 18.28 -13.44 -11.62
N ASN A 412 16.96 -13.45 -11.85
CA ASN A 412 16.28 -14.02 -13.01
C ASN A 412 14.89 -13.37 -13.15
N LYS A 413 14.03 -13.90 -14.06
CA LYS A 413 12.66 -13.38 -14.30
C LYS A 413 11.72 -13.47 -13.10
N LYS A 414 12.05 -14.29 -12.11
CA LYS A 414 11.20 -14.58 -10.95
C LYS A 414 11.83 -14.19 -9.61
N SER A 415 13.07 -13.74 -9.61
CA SER A 415 13.81 -13.47 -8.38
C SER A 415 14.59 -12.18 -8.48
N ARG A 416 14.51 -11.35 -7.46
CA ARG A 416 15.23 -10.08 -7.40
C ARG A 416 15.60 -9.69 -5.97
N ILE A 417 16.60 -8.83 -5.88
CA ILE A 417 16.96 -8.09 -4.67
C ILE A 417 16.62 -6.62 -4.92
N THR A 418 16.00 -5.98 -3.97
CA THR A 418 15.63 -4.55 -4.00
C THR A 418 16.26 -3.86 -2.81
N PHE A 419 16.96 -2.78 -3.06
CA PHE A 419 17.50 -1.86 -2.07
C PHE A 419 16.79 -0.52 -2.18
N ASN A 420 16.40 0.07 -1.04
CA ASN A 420 15.87 1.43 -0.99
C ASN A 420 16.51 2.21 0.14
N TYR A 421 16.77 3.49 -0.13
CA TYR A 421 17.11 4.52 0.85
C TYR A 421 16.06 5.61 0.80
N GLU A 422 15.35 5.81 1.90
CA GLU A 422 14.23 6.74 2.01
C GLU A 422 14.63 7.92 2.88
N ILE A 423 14.69 9.10 2.26
CA ILE A 423 14.87 10.40 2.92
C ILE A 423 13.48 10.92 3.21
N ARG A 424 13.13 10.97 4.50
CA ARG A 424 11.75 11.22 4.96
C ARG A 424 11.67 12.55 5.67
N ASN A 425 10.59 13.25 5.46
CA ASN A 425 10.29 14.51 6.10
C ASN A 425 8.84 14.53 6.62
N LEU A 426 8.63 15.24 7.73
CA LEU A 426 7.32 15.50 8.32
C LEU A 426 7.27 16.94 8.79
N GLU A 427 6.28 17.67 8.31
CA GLU A 427 6.03 19.07 8.66
C GLU A 427 4.60 19.27 9.16
N ALA A 428 4.43 20.20 10.07
CA ALA A 428 3.14 20.78 10.46
C ALA A 428 3.11 22.24 9.97
N PRO A 429 2.73 22.51 8.69
CA PRO A 429 2.94 23.81 8.04
C PRO A 429 2.25 24.98 8.74
N GLY A 430 1.12 24.72 9.38
CA GLY A 430 0.33 25.74 10.10
C GLY A 430 0.77 26.01 11.54
N LEU A 431 1.87 25.40 11.98
CA LEU A 431 2.39 25.55 13.35
C LEU A 431 3.80 26.14 13.33
N ALA A 432 4.16 26.84 14.41
CA ALA A 432 5.50 27.41 14.56
C ALA A 432 6.58 26.30 14.52
N SER A 433 7.77 26.62 14.05
CA SER A 433 8.90 25.66 14.05
C SER A 433 9.26 25.14 15.44
N THR A 434 8.97 25.93 16.48
CA THR A 434 9.17 25.54 17.89
C THR A 434 8.05 24.66 18.46
N HIS A 435 7.00 24.40 17.69
CA HIS A 435 5.91 23.51 18.12
C HIS A 435 6.40 22.06 18.15
N PRO A 436 6.00 21.23 19.15
CA PRO A 436 6.43 19.83 19.25
C PRO A 436 6.26 19.00 17.98
N ALA A 437 5.21 19.23 17.19
CA ALA A 437 5.00 18.49 15.94
C ALA A 437 6.14 18.73 14.94
N ASN A 438 6.62 19.95 14.76
CA ASN A 438 7.74 20.28 13.87
C ASN A 438 9.07 19.78 14.45
N ILE A 439 9.30 19.97 15.78
CA ILE A 439 10.51 19.46 16.43
C ILE A 439 10.63 17.92 16.28
N ILE A 440 9.51 17.20 16.38
CA ILE A 440 9.47 15.74 16.17
C ILE A 440 9.72 15.42 14.67
N GLY A 441 9.10 16.19 13.77
CA GLY A 441 9.29 16.05 12.33
C GLY A 441 10.76 16.20 11.91
N ASP A 442 11.43 17.24 12.41
CA ASP A 442 12.85 17.51 12.15
C ASP A 442 13.79 16.40 12.66
N ALA A 443 13.36 15.65 13.66
CA ALA A 443 14.10 14.54 14.24
C ALA A 443 13.82 13.19 13.54
N LEU A 444 13.00 13.17 12.49
CA LEU A 444 12.65 11.94 11.78
C LEU A 444 13.87 11.37 11.04
N GLU A 445 14.21 10.12 11.33
CA GLU A 445 15.36 9.46 10.73
C GLU A 445 15.02 8.82 9.36
N ASN A 446 16.03 8.75 8.51
CA ASN A 446 15.96 8.08 7.22
C ASN A 446 15.87 6.57 7.38
N ARG A 447 15.31 5.88 6.38
CA ARG A 447 15.14 4.43 6.42
C ARG A 447 15.90 3.74 5.29
N VAL A 448 16.58 2.66 5.63
CA VAL A 448 17.17 1.71 4.68
C VAL A 448 16.30 0.47 4.63
N SER A 449 16.06 -0.04 3.44
CA SER A 449 15.35 -1.29 3.25
C SER A 449 16.08 -2.16 2.23
N LEU A 450 16.22 -3.43 2.55
CA LEU A 450 16.74 -4.47 1.64
C LEU A 450 15.73 -5.60 1.59
N SER A 451 15.30 -6.01 0.41
CA SER A 451 14.40 -7.15 0.28
C SER A 451 14.85 -8.11 -0.80
N ALA A 452 14.65 -9.40 -0.56
CA ALA A 452 14.84 -10.47 -1.52
C ALA A 452 13.48 -11.12 -1.82
N LEU A 453 13.13 -11.24 -3.09
CA LEU A 453 11.87 -11.80 -3.54
C LEU A 453 12.12 -12.95 -4.51
N VAL A 454 11.44 -14.08 -4.28
CA VAL A 454 11.43 -15.26 -5.15
C VAL A 454 9.99 -15.65 -5.46
N ILE A 455 9.67 -15.81 -6.76
CA ILE A 455 8.36 -16.26 -7.26
C ILE A 455 8.52 -17.70 -7.75
N PHE A 456 7.60 -18.58 -7.43
CA PHE A 456 7.57 -19.97 -7.89
C PHE A 456 6.27 -20.34 -8.58
#